data_98c55908b8330ebf50685013a6c56144
#
_entry.id   98c55908b8330ebf50685013a6c56144
#
_cell.length_a   1.000
_cell.length_b   1.000
_cell.length_c   1.000
_cell.angle_alpha   90.00
_cell.angle_beta   90.00
_cell.angle_gamma   90.00
#
_symmetry.space_group_name_H-M   'P 1'
#
loop_
_entity.id
_entity.type
_entity.pdbx_description
1 polymer ?
#
loop_
_entity_poly.entity_id
_entity_poly.type
_entity_poly.pdbx_seq_one_letter_code
_entity_poly.pdbx_strand_id
1 'polypeptide(L)'
;MAGSLHLPVVDLALPDLRAAAESIRQACVEHGFFYVTNHGVDRGLLEAVFAESKRFFDLPMEDKMALLRGANHRGYTPPYAEKLDASSQFVGDLKESFYIGPLDDGDMHNDVNQWPSEERLPSWKETMKLYFAAVLDTGTRILSLVALGLDLDADFFHKIGALKCPSTFLRLLHYPGEVHESDSGNYGASAHSDYGMITLLVTDGTPGLQICREKDRNPQLWEDVHHIDGALIINIGDLLERWTNCAFRWLSFLIQILTHWCSVWKVVAVKHVHQGFHLSGFHLSRVGTT
;
A
#
# COMPACT_ATOMS: atom_id res chain seq x y z
N MET A 1 -6.20 5.08 30.20
CA MET A 1 -5.78 6.01 29.13
C MET A 1 -5.25 5.14 28.01
N ALA A 2 -5.90 5.09 26.86
CA ALA A 2 -5.36 4.43 25.68
C ALA A 2 -4.09 5.21 25.30
N GLY A 3 -2.95 4.52 25.25
CA GLY A 3 -1.70 5.14 24.80
C GLY A 3 -1.84 5.57 23.35
N SER A 4 -1.35 6.75 23.01
CA SER A 4 -1.28 7.21 21.63
C SER A 4 -0.54 6.18 20.77
N LEU A 5 -1.05 5.90 19.58
CA LEU A 5 -0.38 5.04 18.61
C LEU A 5 0.98 5.62 18.24
N HIS A 6 2.05 4.90 18.55
CA HIS A 6 3.39 5.20 18.09
C HIS A 6 3.88 4.07 17.19
N LEU A 7 3.72 4.26 15.88
CA LEU A 7 4.32 3.35 14.91
C LEU A 7 5.83 3.58 14.85
N PRO A 8 6.64 2.51 14.79
CA PRO A 8 8.08 2.62 14.67
C PRO A 8 8.47 3.31 13.35
N VAL A 9 9.59 4.04 13.39
CA VAL A 9 10.19 4.70 12.22
C VAL A 9 11.50 3.99 11.91
N VAL A 10 11.60 3.45 10.69
CA VAL A 10 12.80 2.78 10.20
C VAL A 10 13.51 3.69 9.20
N ASP A 11 14.79 3.97 9.46
CA ASP A 11 15.63 4.76 8.56
C ASP A 11 16.41 3.83 7.63
N LEU A 12 16.16 3.92 6.31
CA LEU A 12 16.87 3.09 5.33
C LEU A 12 18.26 3.61 4.96
N ALA A 13 18.70 4.78 5.46
CA ALA A 13 20.06 5.25 5.29
C ALA A 13 21.02 4.71 6.35
N LEU A 14 20.53 3.97 7.34
CA LEU A 14 21.39 3.36 8.35
C LEU A 14 22.40 2.41 7.70
N PRO A 15 23.71 2.54 8.02
CA PRO A 15 24.76 1.71 7.42
C PRO A 15 24.70 0.26 7.92
N ASP A 16 24.14 0.02 9.09
CA ASP A 16 23.96 -1.31 9.66
C ASP A 16 22.65 -1.94 9.18
N LEU A 17 22.75 -2.76 8.14
CA LEU A 17 21.60 -3.47 7.58
C LEU A 17 20.96 -4.47 8.56
N ARG A 18 21.74 -5.01 9.50
CA ARG A 18 21.19 -5.92 10.51
C ARG A 18 20.36 -5.17 11.55
N ALA A 19 20.80 -4.01 11.97
CA ALA A 19 20.02 -3.16 12.87
C ALA A 19 18.72 -2.69 12.20
N ALA A 20 18.78 -2.32 10.92
CA ALA A 20 17.59 -1.97 10.15
C ALA A 20 16.62 -3.17 10.00
N ALA A 21 17.15 -4.36 9.71
CA ALA A 21 16.37 -5.58 9.58
C ALA A 21 15.69 -5.97 10.90
N GLU A 22 16.39 -5.85 12.04
CA GLU A 22 15.82 -6.13 13.36
C GLU A 22 14.73 -5.11 13.72
N SER A 23 14.91 -3.82 13.37
CA SER A 23 13.88 -2.82 13.56
C SER A 23 12.61 -3.12 12.73
N ILE A 24 12.77 -3.57 11.47
CA ILE A 24 11.65 -4.01 10.64
C ILE A 24 11.00 -5.26 11.23
N ARG A 25 11.80 -6.25 11.66
CA ARG A 25 11.28 -7.45 12.29
C ARG A 25 10.40 -7.12 13.50
N GLN A 26 10.91 -6.30 14.41
CA GLN A 26 10.15 -5.87 15.58
C GLN A 26 8.86 -5.14 15.19
N ALA A 27 8.93 -4.22 14.24
CA ALA A 27 7.76 -3.51 13.72
C ALA A 27 6.70 -4.46 13.14
N CYS A 28 7.12 -5.47 12.37
CA CYS A 28 6.21 -6.46 11.78
C CYS A 28 5.58 -7.39 12.83
N VAL A 29 6.32 -7.74 13.89
CA VAL A 29 5.82 -8.61 14.97
C VAL A 29 4.83 -7.85 15.87
N GLU A 30 5.13 -6.60 16.21
CA GLU A 30 4.39 -5.84 17.21
C GLU A 30 3.25 -5.04 16.62
N HIS A 31 3.44 -4.47 15.43
CA HIS A 31 2.53 -3.49 14.85
C HIS A 31 2.00 -3.86 13.47
N GLY A 32 2.73 -4.63 12.66
CA GLY A 32 2.36 -4.88 11.26
C GLY A 32 2.36 -3.64 10.35
N PHE A 33 2.62 -2.45 10.94
CA PHE A 33 2.71 -1.14 10.31
C PHE A 33 3.93 -0.39 10.84
N PHE A 34 4.60 0.37 9.98
CA PHE A 34 5.73 1.22 10.36
C PHE A 34 5.97 2.31 9.31
N TYR A 35 6.68 3.35 9.72
CA TYR A 35 7.16 4.37 8.79
C TYR A 35 8.55 4.02 8.28
N VAL A 36 8.82 4.45 7.06
CA VAL A 36 10.15 4.37 6.45
C VAL A 36 10.58 5.76 6.01
N THR A 37 11.76 6.18 6.46
CA THR A 37 12.42 7.42 6.05
C THR A 37 13.68 7.12 5.27
N ASN A 38 14.23 8.12 4.57
CA ASN A 38 15.43 7.98 3.74
C ASN A 38 15.33 6.82 2.74
N HIS A 39 14.13 6.61 2.21
CA HIS A 39 13.77 5.50 1.33
C HIS A 39 14.33 5.62 -0.09
N GLY A 40 14.87 6.78 -0.46
CA GLY A 40 15.51 7.01 -1.76
C GLY A 40 14.58 7.50 -2.87
N VAL A 41 13.26 7.54 -2.64
CA VAL A 41 12.33 8.20 -3.58
C VAL A 41 12.51 9.71 -3.47
N ASP A 42 12.76 10.36 -4.59
CA ASP A 42 12.98 11.81 -4.64
C ASP A 42 11.73 12.59 -4.20
N ARG A 43 11.92 13.62 -3.39
CA ARG A 43 10.84 14.46 -2.86
C ARG A 43 10.08 15.17 -3.98
N GLY A 44 10.80 15.72 -4.94
CA GLY A 44 10.17 16.39 -6.10
C GLY A 44 9.34 15.43 -6.94
N LEU A 45 9.77 14.17 -7.02
CA LEU A 45 8.97 13.12 -7.67
C LEU A 45 7.70 12.80 -6.89
N LEU A 46 7.74 12.73 -5.56
CA LEU A 46 6.54 12.57 -4.72
C LEU A 46 5.56 13.73 -4.95
N GLU A 47 6.04 14.96 -4.90
CA GLU A 47 5.22 16.16 -5.14
C GLU A 47 4.62 16.16 -6.55
N ALA A 48 5.41 15.80 -7.58
CA ALA A 48 4.94 15.71 -8.95
C ALA A 48 3.83 14.66 -9.12
N VAL A 49 3.99 13.52 -8.49
CA VAL A 49 2.99 12.45 -8.54
C VAL A 49 1.67 12.88 -7.90
N PHE A 50 1.68 13.56 -6.76
CA PHE A 50 0.47 14.11 -6.16
C PHE A 50 -0.20 15.17 -7.09
N ALA A 51 0.60 16.06 -7.66
CA ALA A 51 0.08 17.07 -8.59
C ALA A 51 -0.55 16.44 -9.84
N GLU A 52 0.11 15.46 -10.45
CA GLU A 52 -0.39 14.77 -11.63
C GLU A 52 -1.65 13.94 -11.34
N SER A 53 -1.75 13.37 -10.17
CA SER A 53 -2.96 12.66 -9.78
C SER A 53 -4.13 13.58 -9.56
N LYS A 54 -3.88 14.68 -8.87
CA LYS A 54 -4.93 15.71 -8.75
C LYS A 54 -5.43 16.14 -10.11
N ARG A 55 -4.53 16.39 -11.05
CA ARG A 55 -4.90 16.73 -12.43
C ARG A 55 -5.77 15.65 -13.09
N PHE A 56 -5.44 14.37 -12.86
CA PHE A 56 -6.23 13.26 -13.40
C PHE A 56 -7.63 13.21 -12.79
N PHE A 57 -7.74 13.26 -11.45
CA PHE A 57 -9.04 13.17 -10.80
C PHE A 57 -9.91 14.43 -11.01
N ASP A 58 -9.31 15.57 -11.32
CA ASP A 58 -10.00 16.80 -11.72
C ASP A 58 -10.55 16.75 -13.17
N LEU A 59 -10.18 15.75 -13.98
CA LEU A 59 -10.72 15.59 -15.33
C LEU A 59 -12.25 15.41 -15.31
N PRO A 60 -12.96 15.83 -16.37
CA PRO A 60 -14.37 15.49 -16.56
C PRO A 60 -14.60 13.97 -16.42
N MET A 61 -15.74 13.60 -15.86
CA MET A 61 -16.10 12.18 -15.65
C MET A 61 -16.02 11.37 -16.95
N GLU A 62 -16.41 11.96 -18.08
CA GLU A 62 -16.34 11.33 -19.39
C GLU A 62 -14.92 10.92 -19.77
N ASP A 63 -13.93 11.79 -19.55
CA ASP A 63 -12.51 11.52 -19.83
C ASP A 63 -11.97 10.40 -18.91
N LYS A 64 -12.37 10.41 -17.64
CA LYS A 64 -12.00 9.33 -16.70
C LYS A 64 -12.64 7.99 -17.06
N MET A 65 -13.92 8.01 -17.43
CA MET A 65 -14.66 6.80 -17.83
C MET A 65 -14.18 6.21 -19.16
N ALA A 66 -13.57 6.99 -20.04
CA ALA A 66 -12.91 6.47 -21.25
C ALA A 66 -11.74 5.51 -20.90
N LEU A 67 -11.20 5.63 -19.69
CA LEU A 67 -10.12 4.79 -19.14
C LEU A 67 -10.64 3.77 -18.11
N LEU A 68 -11.92 3.41 -18.16
CA LEU A 68 -12.55 2.52 -17.19
C LEU A 68 -11.76 1.21 -17.07
N ARG A 69 -11.57 0.75 -15.83
CA ARG A 69 -10.86 -0.47 -15.49
C ARG A 69 -11.45 -1.70 -16.21
N GLY A 70 -10.62 -2.32 -17.03
CA GLY A 70 -10.98 -3.56 -17.74
C GLY A 70 -10.81 -4.82 -16.89
N ALA A 71 -11.02 -5.97 -17.51
CA ALA A 71 -10.86 -7.29 -16.89
C ALA A 71 -9.41 -7.56 -16.41
N ASN A 72 -8.43 -6.85 -16.97
CA ASN A 72 -7.02 -6.91 -16.57
C ASN A 72 -6.70 -6.09 -15.31
N HIS A 73 -7.71 -5.49 -14.68
CA HIS A 73 -7.58 -4.63 -13.50
C HIS A 73 -6.69 -3.40 -13.72
N ARG A 74 -6.61 -2.84 -14.93
CA ARG A 74 -5.90 -1.60 -15.26
C ARG A 74 -6.89 -0.51 -15.61
N GLY A 75 -6.61 0.72 -15.14
CA GLY A 75 -7.42 1.90 -15.46
C GLY A 75 -8.23 2.45 -14.29
N TYR A 76 -9.20 3.25 -14.62
CA TYR A 76 -10.03 4.03 -13.70
C TYR A 76 -11.15 3.20 -13.06
N THR A 77 -11.36 3.41 -11.78
CA THR A 77 -12.48 2.85 -11.02
C THR A 77 -13.27 4.00 -10.42
N PRO A 78 -14.55 4.17 -10.80
CA PRO A 78 -15.38 5.28 -10.34
C PRO A 78 -15.79 5.13 -8.87
N PRO A 79 -16.29 6.20 -8.23
CA PRO A 79 -16.82 6.14 -6.87
C PRO A 79 -17.87 5.02 -6.71
N TYR A 80 -17.92 4.42 -5.53
CA TYR A 80 -18.83 3.32 -5.15
C TYR A 80 -18.67 2.01 -5.93
N ALA A 81 -17.77 1.92 -6.90
CA ALA A 81 -17.57 0.70 -7.68
C ALA A 81 -16.85 -0.42 -6.91
N GLU A 82 -16.24 -0.09 -5.80
CA GLU A 82 -15.62 -1.06 -4.88
C GLU A 82 -16.34 -1.05 -3.54
N LYS A 83 -16.48 -2.24 -2.94
CA LYS A 83 -17.08 -2.45 -1.63
C LYS A 83 -16.18 -3.40 -0.85
N LEU A 84 -15.33 -2.85 0.02
CA LEU A 84 -14.38 -3.64 0.81
C LEU A 84 -15.09 -4.39 1.94
N ASP A 85 -16.09 -3.77 2.58
CA ASP A 85 -16.93 -4.44 3.55
C ASP A 85 -18.28 -4.88 2.91
N ALA A 86 -18.39 -6.17 2.63
CA ALA A 86 -19.60 -6.74 2.03
C ALA A 86 -20.83 -6.65 2.95
N SER A 87 -20.65 -6.49 4.26
CA SER A 87 -21.72 -6.37 5.25
C SER A 87 -22.26 -4.95 5.39
N SER A 88 -21.54 -3.94 4.88
CA SER A 88 -21.95 -2.53 4.93
C SER A 88 -23.31 -2.31 4.26
N GLN A 89 -24.11 -1.44 4.81
CA GLN A 89 -25.40 -1.01 4.21
C GLN A 89 -25.22 -0.11 2.98
N PHE A 90 -24.04 0.48 2.80
CA PHE A 90 -23.74 1.37 1.68
C PHE A 90 -23.49 0.60 0.39
N VAL A 91 -23.69 1.25 -0.76
CA VAL A 91 -23.50 0.66 -2.09
C VAL A 91 -22.03 0.30 -2.31
N GLY A 92 -21.13 1.17 -1.91
CA GLY A 92 -19.68 1.01 -2.03
C GLY A 92 -18.92 2.06 -1.24
N ASP A 93 -17.61 1.96 -1.26
CA ASP A 93 -16.71 2.90 -0.60
C ASP A 93 -16.66 4.26 -1.32
N LEU A 94 -16.49 5.33 -0.54
CA LEU A 94 -16.41 6.70 -1.03
C LEU A 94 -15.00 7.02 -1.58
N LYS A 95 -14.63 6.36 -2.65
CA LYS A 95 -13.36 6.61 -3.33
C LYS A 95 -13.46 6.37 -4.81
N GLU A 96 -12.65 7.06 -5.55
CA GLU A 96 -12.29 6.71 -6.93
C GLU A 96 -10.81 6.34 -7.00
N SER A 97 -10.40 5.58 -7.98
CA SER A 97 -9.01 5.13 -8.08
C SER A 97 -8.57 4.88 -9.52
N PHE A 98 -7.24 4.86 -9.71
CA PHE A 98 -6.63 4.47 -10.98
C PHE A 98 -5.55 3.44 -10.75
N TYR A 99 -5.55 2.35 -11.52
CA TYR A 99 -4.61 1.24 -11.39
C TYR A 99 -3.62 1.21 -12.56
N ILE A 100 -2.35 1.16 -12.25
CA ILE A 100 -1.23 0.93 -13.16
C ILE A 100 -0.55 -0.35 -12.74
N GLY A 101 -0.42 -1.31 -13.64
CA GLY A 101 0.28 -2.57 -13.41
C GLY A 101 1.75 -2.52 -13.77
N PRO A 102 2.42 -3.68 -13.80
CA PRO A 102 3.82 -3.77 -14.18
C PRO A 102 4.09 -3.03 -15.50
N LEU A 103 5.25 -2.37 -15.57
CA LEU A 103 5.62 -1.54 -16.70
C LEU A 103 6.24 -2.37 -17.84
N ASP A 104 6.87 -3.51 -17.49
CA ASP A 104 7.53 -4.42 -18.42
C ASP A 104 6.87 -5.80 -18.30
N ASP A 105 5.82 -6.02 -19.08
CA ASP A 105 5.12 -7.32 -19.11
C ASP A 105 5.87 -8.40 -19.94
N GLY A 106 7.21 -8.20 -20.19
CA GLY A 106 7.99 -9.10 -21.04
C GLY A 106 7.41 -9.22 -22.45
N ASP A 107 8.04 -9.94 -23.36
CA ASP A 107 7.67 -10.11 -24.78
C ASP A 107 6.24 -10.64 -25.05
N MET A 108 5.41 -10.76 -24.07
CA MET A 108 4.04 -11.26 -24.14
C MET A 108 3.02 -10.15 -23.99
N HIS A 109 2.82 -9.40 -25.06
CA HIS A 109 1.66 -8.54 -25.29
C HIS A 109 1.71 -7.09 -24.79
N ASN A 110 1.74 -6.15 -25.73
CA ASN A 110 1.18 -4.80 -25.71
C ASN A 110 1.01 -4.18 -24.32
N ASP A 111 1.55 -3.00 -24.11
CA ASP A 111 1.32 -2.17 -22.91
C ASP A 111 -0.17 -2.23 -22.54
N VAL A 112 -0.52 -3.12 -21.63
CA VAL A 112 -1.91 -3.35 -21.21
C VAL A 112 -2.38 -2.29 -20.20
N ASN A 113 -1.48 -1.40 -19.78
CA ASN A 113 -1.84 -0.25 -18.98
C ASN A 113 -2.61 0.75 -19.80
N GLN A 114 -3.63 1.33 -19.21
CA GLN A 114 -4.34 2.47 -19.80
C GLN A 114 -3.65 3.76 -19.38
N TRP A 115 -3.56 4.71 -20.31
CA TRP A 115 -2.90 6.00 -20.07
C TRP A 115 -3.79 7.15 -20.57
N PRO A 116 -3.91 8.24 -19.78
CA PRO A 116 -4.52 9.46 -20.28
C PRO A 116 -3.77 9.97 -21.52
N SER A 117 -4.47 10.68 -22.41
CA SER A 117 -3.81 11.25 -23.58
C SER A 117 -2.80 12.32 -23.19
N GLU A 118 -1.68 12.38 -23.91
CA GLU A 118 -0.65 13.41 -23.73
C GLU A 118 -1.18 14.85 -23.99
N GLU A 119 -2.25 14.99 -24.79
CA GLU A 119 -2.89 16.28 -25.02
C GLU A 119 -3.60 16.81 -23.77
N ARG A 120 -4.18 15.90 -22.98
CA ARG A 120 -4.90 16.24 -21.74
C ARG A 120 -3.97 16.36 -20.55
N LEU A 121 -3.07 15.39 -20.40
CA LEU A 121 -2.16 15.28 -19.27
C LEU A 121 -0.73 15.00 -19.76
N PRO A 122 -0.05 16.03 -20.30
CA PRO A 122 1.35 15.89 -20.70
C PRO A 122 2.19 15.51 -19.51
N SER A 123 3.17 14.62 -19.70
CA SER A 123 4.10 14.10 -18.69
C SER A 123 3.48 13.19 -17.62
N TRP A 124 2.16 13.00 -17.57
CA TRP A 124 1.51 12.14 -16.56
C TRP A 124 2.04 10.71 -16.60
N LYS A 125 2.08 10.10 -17.77
CA LYS A 125 2.58 8.75 -17.99
C LYS A 125 4.02 8.60 -17.51
N GLU A 126 4.90 9.51 -17.89
CA GLU A 126 6.31 9.46 -17.50
C GLU A 126 6.51 9.66 -15.99
N THR A 127 5.79 10.59 -15.38
CA THR A 127 5.83 10.79 -13.91
C THR A 127 5.41 9.51 -13.18
N MET A 128 4.32 8.86 -13.61
CA MET A 128 3.85 7.61 -12.99
C MET A 128 4.84 6.46 -13.17
N LYS A 129 5.48 6.35 -14.33
CA LYS A 129 6.51 5.33 -14.58
C LYS A 129 7.75 5.53 -13.71
N LEU A 130 8.25 6.76 -13.62
CA LEU A 130 9.41 7.07 -12.77
C LEU A 130 9.11 6.75 -11.31
N TYR A 131 7.95 7.15 -10.84
CA TYR A 131 7.53 6.85 -9.47
C TYR A 131 7.36 5.35 -9.23
N PHE A 132 6.70 4.63 -10.13
CA PHE A 132 6.52 3.18 -10.03
C PHE A 132 7.87 2.48 -9.90
N ALA A 133 8.85 2.84 -10.73
CA ALA A 133 10.19 2.26 -10.67
C ALA A 133 10.89 2.56 -9.33
N ALA A 134 10.83 3.81 -8.86
CA ALA A 134 11.46 4.22 -7.60
C ALA A 134 10.87 3.50 -6.37
N VAL A 135 9.54 3.36 -6.31
CA VAL A 135 8.91 2.67 -5.17
C VAL A 135 9.06 1.16 -5.27
N LEU A 136 9.17 0.58 -6.46
CA LEU A 136 9.46 -0.84 -6.64
C LEU A 136 10.87 -1.18 -6.12
N ASP A 137 11.85 -0.33 -6.41
CA ASP A 137 13.21 -0.47 -5.86
C ASP A 137 13.19 -0.38 -4.33
N THR A 138 12.52 0.62 -3.78
CA THR A 138 12.36 0.76 -2.33
C THR A 138 11.69 -0.47 -1.71
N GLY A 139 10.62 -0.98 -2.32
CA GLY A 139 9.92 -2.18 -1.86
C GLY A 139 10.81 -3.42 -1.89
N THR A 140 11.65 -3.57 -2.92
CA THR A 140 12.63 -4.66 -3.04
C THR A 140 13.67 -4.58 -1.92
N ARG A 141 14.18 -3.39 -1.60
CA ARG A 141 15.10 -3.16 -0.47
C ARG A 141 14.45 -3.52 0.87
N ILE A 142 13.19 -3.10 1.09
CA ILE A 142 12.45 -3.45 2.31
C ILE A 142 12.29 -4.97 2.41
N LEU A 143 11.93 -5.67 1.33
CA LEU A 143 11.82 -7.12 1.33
C LEU A 143 13.14 -7.82 1.62
N SER A 144 14.28 -7.29 1.16
CA SER A 144 15.61 -7.79 1.53
C SER A 144 15.87 -7.66 3.04
N LEU A 145 15.45 -6.55 3.65
CA LEU A 145 15.56 -6.37 5.11
C LEU A 145 14.58 -7.26 5.87
N VAL A 146 13.38 -7.48 5.34
CA VAL A 146 12.43 -8.46 5.87
C VAL A 146 13.03 -9.87 5.87
N ALA A 147 13.71 -10.28 4.79
CA ALA A 147 14.40 -11.57 4.71
C ALA A 147 15.47 -11.67 5.80
N LEU A 148 16.34 -10.66 5.95
CA LEU A 148 17.35 -10.62 7.01
C LEU A 148 16.73 -10.67 8.42
N GLY A 149 15.61 -9.97 8.64
CA GLY A 149 14.87 -10.00 9.90
C GLY A 149 14.23 -11.37 10.21
N LEU A 150 14.07 -12.22 9.19
CA LEU A 150 13.63 -13.60 9.32
C LEU A 150 14.81 -14.60 9.39
N ASP A 151 16.04 -14.12 9.58
CA ASP A 151 17.28 -14.91 9.57
C ASP A 151 17.51 -15.63 8.22
N LEU A 152 17.02 -15.07 7.11
CA LEU A 152 17.22 -15.53 5.74
C LEU A 152 18.28 -14.70 5.03
N ASP A 153 18.75 -15.18 3.88
CA ASP A 153 19.61 -14.38 3.00
C ASP A 153 18.85 -13.14 2.47
N ALA A 154 19.54 -12.01 2.34
CA ALA A 154 18.93 -10.77 1.84
C ALA A 154 18.28 -10.92 0.45
N ASP A 155 18.78 -11.83 -0.36
CA ASP A 155 18.28 -12.14 -1.71
C ASP A 155 17.28 -13.32 -1.73
N PHE A 156 16.79 -13.76 -0.58
CA PHE A 156 15.88 -14.91 -0.46
C PHE A 156 14.67 -14.81 -1.41
N PHE A 157 13.94 -13.69 -1.37
CA PHE A 157 12.76 -13.51 -2.21
C PHE A 157 13.09 -13.48 -3.71
N HIS A 158 14.29 -13.05 -4.08
CA HIS A 158 14.79 -13.12 -5.44
C HIS A 158 15.12 -14.57 -5.83
N LYS A 159 15.82 -15.31 -4.96
CA LYS A 159 16.21 -16.72 -5.18
C LYS A 159 15.01 -17.64 -5.40
N ILE A 160 13.93 -17.44 -4.65
CA ILE A 160 12.70 -18.22 -4.83
C ILE A 160 11.84 -17.74 -6.00
N GLY A 161 12.29 -16.73 -6.75
CA GLY A 161 11.58 -16.20 -7.90
C GLY A 161 10.39 -15.28 -7.58
N ALA A 162 10.17 -14.93 -6.32
CA ALA A 162 9.07 -14.06 -5.92
C ALA A 162 9.15 -12.67 -6.55
N LEU A 163 10.37 -12.19 -6.84
CA LEU A 163 10.63 -10.89 -7.45
C LEU A 163 10.95 -10.97 -8.95
N LYS A 164 10.89 -12.16 -9.57
CA LYS A 164 11.23 -12.32 -11.00
C LYS A 164 10.17 -11.69 -11.92
N CYS A 165 8.89 -11.86 -11.58
CA CYS A 165 7.75 -11.25 -12.26
C CYS A 165 6.75 -10.84 -11.17
N PRO A 166 7.07 -9.80 -10.38
CA PRO A 166 6.22 -9.44 -9.28
C PRO A 166 4.87 -8.91 -9.81
N SER A 167 3.78 -9.47 -9.32
CA SER A 167 2.46 -8.91 -9.57
C SER A 167 2.31 -7.65 -8.72
N THR A 168 2.89 -6.56 -9.20
CA THR A 168 2.85 -5.25 -8.56
C THR A 168 1.85 -4.35 -9.26
N PHE A 169 1.31 -3.40 -8.55
CA PHE A 169 0.54 -2.32 -9.13
C PHE A 169 0.70 -1.04 -8.31
N LEU A 170 0.69 0.07 -9.01
CA LEU A 170 0.54 1.39 -8.44
C LEU A 170 -0.94 1.73 -8.45
N ARG A 171 -1.47 2.14 -7.32
CA ARG A 171 -2.85 2.57 -7.19
C ARG A 171 -2.90 4.00 -6.71
N LEU A 172 -3.49 4.86 -7.53
CA LEU A 172 -3.85 6.21 -7.17
C LEU A 172 -5.24 6.16 -6.52
N LEU A 173 -5.39 6.78 -5.37
CA LEU A 173 -6.65 6.82 -4.62
C LEU A 173 -7.03 8.27 -4.36
N HIS A 174 -8.27 8.59 -4.69
CA HIS A 174 -8.85 9.89 -4.40
C HIS A 174 -10.11 9.70 -3.55
N TYR A 175 -10.15 10.42 -2.44
CA TYR A 175 -11.28 10.47 -1.53
C TYR A 175 -11.92 11.86 -1.64
N PRO A 176 -13.16 12.00 -2.16
CA PRO A 176 -13.80 13.29 -2.31
C PRO A 176 -14.07 13.91 -0.92
N GLY A 177 -13.82 15.21 -0.78
CA GLY A 177 -13.99 15.92 0.48
C GLY A 177 -15.46 16.23 0.82
N GLU A 178 -16.36 16.13 -0.14
CA GLU A 178 -17.80 16.36 0.05
C GLU A 178 -18.52 15.02 0.22
N VAL A 179 -19.17 14.85 1.36
CA VAL A 179 -19.99 13.68 1.67
C VAL A 179 -21.45 14.11 1.66
N HIS A 180 -22.26 13.46 0.81
CA HIS A 180 -23.71 13.69 0.80
C HIS A 180 -24.35 13.16 2.09
N GLU A 181 -25.49 13.70 2.48
CA GLU A 181 -26.22 13.23 3.66
C GLU A 181 -26.53 11.72 3.60
N SER A 182 -26.79 11.20 2.39
CA SER A 182 -27.01 9.77 2.14
C SER A 182 -25.79 8.88 2.47
N ASP A 183 -24.61 9.46 2.48
CA ASP A 183 -23.33 8.77 2.73
C ASP A 183 -22.81 9.04 4.15
N SER A 184 -23.59 9.68 4.99
CA SER A 184 -23.22 9.93 6.38
C SER A 184 -22.92 8.61 7.10
N GLY A 185 -21.70 8.47 7.61
CA GLY A 185 -21.21 7.24 8.25
C GLY A 185 -20.62 6.20 7.31
N ASN A 186 -20.54 6.49 5.98
CA ASN A 186 -19.79 5.66 5.05
C ASN A 186 -18.28 5.96 5.13
N TYR A 187 -17.46 5.01 4.74
CA TYR A 187 -16.01 5.13 4.74
C TYR A 187 -15.46 5.45 3.34
N GLY A 188 -14.33 6.15 3.27
CA GLY A 188 -13.52 6.26 2.07
C GLY A 188 -12.98 4.91 1.61
N ALA A 189 -12.49 4.13 2.57
CA ALA A 189 -12.19 2.73 2.40
C ALA A 189 -12.59 2.00 3.68
N SER A 190 -13.52 1.06 3.58
CA SER A 190 -13.97 0.23 4.71
C SER A 190 -12.83 -0.63 5.26
N ALA A 191 -12.99 -1.13 6.48
CA ALA A 191 -12.00 -1.95 7.16
C ALA A 191 -11.60 -3.18 6.32
N HIS A 192 -10.31 -3.34 6.07
CA HIS A 192 -9.76 -4.43 5.27
C HIS A 192 -8.28 -4.69 5.60
N SER A 193 -7.74 -5.77 5.05
CA SER A 193 -6.33 -6.09 4.95
C SER A 193 -5.89 -6.07 3.48
N ASP A 194 -4.59 -6.04 3.24
CA ASP A 194 -4.01 -6.16 1.92
C ASP A 194 -3.59 -7.60 1.60
N TYR A 195 -3.88 -8.07 0.39
CA TYR A 195 -3.57 -9.45 -0.02
C TYR A 195 -2.09 -9.72 -0.29
N GLY A 196 -1.28 -8.66 -0.53
CA GLY A 196 0.13 -8.79 -0.93
C GLY A 196 1.08 -9.17 0.19
N MET A 197 2.38 -9.06 -0.09
CA MET A 197 3.42 -9.19 0.93
C MET A 197 3.53 -7.90 1.75
N ILE A 198 3.74 -6.79 1.07
CA ILE A 198 3.84 -5.46 1.68
C ILE A 198 3.09 -4.43 0.82
N THR A 199 2.63 -3.39 1.45
CA THR A 199 2.12 -2.18 0.81
C THR A 199 3.00 -0.99 1.20
N LEU A 200 3.37 -0.18 0.23
CA LEU A 200 4.01 1.11 0.43
C LEU A 200 2.96 2.19 0.19
N LEU A 201 2.67 2.96 1.21
CA LEU A 201 1.61 3.96 1.21
C LEU A 201 2.21 5.35 1.42
N VAL A 202 1.75 6.31 0.63
CA VAL A 202 2.05 7.73 0.81
C VAL A 202 0.74 8.50 0.92
N THR A 203 0.67 9.46 1.84
CA THR A 203 -0.48 10.35 2.02
C THR A 203 -0.06 11.80 1.78
N ASP A 204 -1.00 12.64 1.42
CA ASP A 204 -0.80 14.08 1.23
C ASP A 204 -0.87 14.89 2.53
N GLY A 205 -0.93 14.20 3.68
CA GLY A 205 -1.06 14.84 4.99
C GLY A 205 -2.49 15.00 5.48
N THR A 206 -3.49 14.72 4.63
CA THR A 206 -4.89 14.73 5.07
C THR A 206 -5.12 13.58 6.05
N PRO A 207 -5.67 13.85 7.25
CA PRO A 207 -5.96 12.80 8.23
C PRO A 207 -7.11 11.90 7.77
N GLY A 208 -7.21 10.70 8.37
CA GLY A 208 -8.31 9.77 8.09
C GLY A 208 -7.89 8.31 8.01
N LEU A 209 -6.60 8.03 7.83
CA LEU A 209 -6.10 6.66 7.91
C LEU A 209 -6.10 6.21 9.37
N GLN A 210 -6.78 5.09 9.63
CA GLN A 210 -6.86 4.48 10.96
C GLN A 210 -6.50 3.00 10.90
N ILE A 211 -5.92 2.49 11.96
CA ILE A 211 -5.62 1.06 12.12
C ILE A 211 -6.29 0.51 13.38
N CYS A 212 -6.66 -0.78 13.33
CA CYS A 212 -7.19 -1.53 14.46
C CYS A 212 -6.17 -2.57 14.91
N ARG A 213 -5.55 -2.38 16.08
CA ARG A 213 -4.56 -3.31 16.63
C ARG A 213 -5.19 -4.55 17.27
N GLU A 214 -6.40 -4.40 17.79
CA GLU A 214 -7.12 -5.45 18.50
C GLU A 214 -8.41 -5.80 17.73
N LYS A 215 -8.23 -6.45 16.55
CA LYS A 215 -9.35 -6.78 15.66
C LYS A 215 -10.45 -7.63 16.30
N ASP A 216 -10.10 -8.44 17.29
CA ASP A 216 -11.01 -9.34 18.00
C ASP A 216 -11.73 -8.66 19.19
N ARG A 217 -11.35 -7.43 19.49
CA ARG A 217 -11.98 -6.64 20.55
C ARG A 217 -13.36 -6.11 20.12
N ASN A 218 -14.31 -6.11 21.02
CA ASN A 218 -15.63 -5.53 20.78
C ASN A 218 -15.99 -4.52 21.90
N PRO A 219 -16.21 -3.22 21.60
CA PRO A 219 -16.02 -2.60 20.28
C PRO A 219 -14.56 -2.54 19.87
N GLN A 220 -14.31 -2.58 18.55
CA GLN A 220 -12.97 -2.38 18.00
C GLN A 220 -12.44 -0.99 18.33
N LEU A 221 -11.16 -0.88 18.60
CA LEU A 221 -10.49 0.40 18.85
C LEU A 221 -9.67 0.78 17.60
N TRP A 222 -10.05 1.89 17.00
CA TRP A 222 -9.37 2.47 15.84
C TRP A 222 -8.47 3.62 16.30
N GLU A 223 -7.26 3.65 15.81
CA GLU A 223 -6.24 4.63 16.15
C GLU A 223 -5.74 5.33 14.89
N ASP A 224 -5.62 6.66 14.95
CA ASP A 224 -5.16 7.46 13.81
C ASP A 224 -3.68 7.19 13.49
N VAL A 225 -3.39 7.04 12.20
CA VAL A 225 -2.02 7.01 11.67
C VAL A 225 -1.64 8.41 11.24
N HIS A 226 -0.70 9.01 11.96
CA HIS A 226 -0.29 10.38 11.70
C HIS A 226 0.60 10.49 10.46
N HIS A 227 0.43 11.57 9.70
CA HIS A 227 1.31 11.86 8.59
C HIS A 227 2.69 12.29 9.09
N ILE A 228 3.74 11.75 8.46
CA ILE A 228 5.13 12.21 8.60
C ILE A 228 5.59 12.64 7.22
N ASP A 229 5.93 13.92 7.07
CA ASP A 229 6.35 14.49 5.78
C ASP A 229 7.55 13.72 5.21
N GLY A 230 7.44 13.32 3.96
CA GLY A 230 8.46 12.55 3.25
C GLY A 230 8.69 11.12 3.73
N ALA A 231 7.85 10.57 4.61
CA ALA A 231 7.91 9.17 5.00
C ALA A 231 6.92 8.31 4.19
N LEU A 232 7.31 7.07 3.95
CA LEU A 232 6.39 6.02 3.50
C LEU A 232 5.79 5.32 4.73
N ILE A 233 4.52 4.96 4.64
CA ILE A 233 3.85 4.06 5.57
C ILE A 233 3.89 2.67 4.96
N ILE A 234 4.42 1.71 5.68
CA ILE A 234 4.50 0.31 5.23
C ILE A 234 3.56 -0.52 6.07
N ASN A 235 2.78 -1.35 5.40
CA ASN A 235 2.06 -2.43 6.09
C ASN A 235 2.37 -3.78 5.46
N ILE A 236 2.38 -4.80 6.29
CA ILE A 236 2.43 -6.19 5.83
C ILE A 236 1.03 -6.64 5.41
N GLY A 237 0.98 -7.50 4.39
CA GLY A 237 -0.25 -8.07 3.91
C GLY A 237 -0.41 -9.54 4.28
N ASP A 238 -1.58 -10.08 3.95
CA ASP A 238 -1.99 -11.46 4.28
C ASP A 238 -1.00 -12.52 3.79
N LEU A 239 -0.35 -12.28 2.65
CA LEU A 239 0.61 -13.24 2.10
C LEU A 239 1.85 -13.36 2.97
N LEU A 240 2.41 -12.23 3.45
CA LEU A 240 3.60 -12.25 4.31
C LEU A 240 3.26 -12.79 5.70
N GLU A 241 2.07 -12.48 6.24
CA GLU A 241 1.61 -13.09 7.49
C GLU A 241 1.56 -14.62 7.37
N ARG A 242 0.93 -15.15 6.30
CA ARG A 242 0.84 -16.58 6.06
C ARG A 242 2.20 -17.24 5.88
N TRP A 243 3.10 -16.60 5.15
CA TRP A 243 4.44 -17.12 4.93
C TRP A 243 5.28 -17.19 6.21
N THR A 244 5.08 -16.24 7.11
CA THR A 244 5.75 -16.25 8.42
C THR A 244 5.01 -17.05 9.47
N ASN A 245 4.00 -17.85 9.08
CA ASN A 245 3.16 -18.61 9.98
C ASN A 245 2.57 -17.75 11.12
N CYS A 246 2.07 -16.57 10.76
CA CYS A 246 1.49 -15.57 11.67
C CYS A 246 2.50 -15.01 12.71
N ALA A 247 3.80 -15.15 12.48
CA ALA A 247 4.81 -14.48 13.31
C ALA A 247 4.81 -12.96 13.05
N PHE A 248 4.63 -12.57 11.80
CA PHE A 248 4.32 -11.19 11.43
C PHE A 248 2.81 -11.03 11.41
N ARG A 249 2.31 -9.92 11.92
CA ARG A 249 0.88 -9.68 12.04
C ARG A 249 0.44 -8.60 11.07
N TRP A 250 -0.62 -8.87 10.31
CA TRP A 250 -1.31 -7.81 9.63
C TRP A 250 -2.37 -7.16 10.55
N LEU A 251 -2.64 -5.89 10.34
CA LEU A 251 -3.69 -5.16 11.02
C LEU A 251 -4.77 -4.73 10.02
N SER A 252 -6.02 -4.71 10.47
CA SER A 252 -7.09 -4.07 9.71
C SER A 252 -6.89 -2.56 9.72
N PHE A 253 -7.11 -1.93 8.58
CA PHE A 253 -7.11 -0.48 8.47
C PHE A 253 -8.30 0.01 7.67
N LEU A 254 -8.70 1.22 7.92
CA LEU A 254 -9.76 1.91 7.20
C LEU A 254 -9.33 3.34 6.89
N ILE A 255 -10.03 3.97 5.96
CA ILE A 255 -9.89 5.41 5.71
C ILE A 255 -11.24 6.07 5.95
N GLN A 256 -11.28 6.90 6.99
CA GLN A 256 -12.41 7.76 7.28
C GLN A 256 -12.30 9.03 6.46
N ILE A 257 -13.38 9.45 5.83
CA ILE A 257 -13.41 10.72 5.11
C ILE A 257 -13.62 11.85 6.12
N LEU A 258 -12.61 12.67 6.27
CA LEU A 258 -12.69 13.93 6.99
C LEU A 258 -12.58 15.06 5.95
N THR A 259 -13.68 15.60 5.52
CA THR A 259 -13.98 16.86 4.78
C THR A 259 -12.92 17.52 3.89
N HIS A 260 -11.86 16.83 3.41
CA HIS A 260 -10.82 17.40 2.54
C HIS A 260 -10.32 16.37 1.52
N TRP A 261 -9.73 16.86 0.43
CA TRP A 261 -9.03 16.04 -0.55
C TRP A 261 -7.97 15.18 0.11
N CYS A 262 -8.04 13.88 -0.06
CA CYS A 262 -7.00 12.95 0.35
C CYS A 262 -6.56 12.10 -0.83
N SER A 263 -5.30 12.15 -1.18
CA SER A 263 -4.69 11.23 -2.14
C SER A 263 -3.81 10.25 -1.40
N VAL A 264 -4.14 8.99 -1.53
CA VAL A 264 -3.39 7.89 -0.94
C VAL A 264 -2.79 7.06 -2.07
N TRP A 265 -1.49 6.80 -1.99
CA TRP A 265 -0.75 6.04 -2.98
C TRP A 265 -0.44 4.66 -2.45
N LYS A 266 -0.89 3.64 -3.15
CA LYS A 266 -0.67 2.27 -2.73
C LYS A 266 0.12 1.54 -3.80
N VAL A 267 1.35 1.14 -3.48
CA VAL A 267 2.10 0.17 -4.25
C VAL A 267 2.01 -1.17 -3.53
N VAL A 268 1.25 -2.09 -4.09
CA VAL A 268 1.19 -3.46 -3.56
C VAL A 268 2.25 -4.28 -4.27
N ALA A 269 3.28 -4.64 -3.56
CA ALA A 269 4.30 -5.54 -4.06
C ALA A 269 3.88 -7.00 -3.83
N VAL A 270 3.87 -7.75 -4.93
CA VAL A 270 3.86 -9.22 -5.01
C VAL A 270 2.54 -9.93 -4.70
N LYS A 271 1.77 -10.18 -5.76
CA LYS A 271 0.81 -11.30 -5.86
C LYS A 271 1.44 -12.37 -6.76
N HIS A 272 1.55 -13.53 -6.32
CA HIS A 272 1.93 -14.82 -6.91
C HIS A 272 3.33 -15.30 -6.54
N VAL A 273 3.33 -16.17 -5.55
CA VAL A 273 4.24 -17.28 -5.51
C VAL A 273 3.36 -18.52 -5.65
N HIS A 274 3.74 -19.46 -6.50
CA HIS A 274 3.05 -20.72 -6.70
C HIS A 274 2.56 -21.30 -5.36
N GLN A 275 1.30 -21.72 -5.30
CA GLN A 275 0.77 -22.52 -4.21
C GLN A 275 1.72 -23.70 -3.96
N GLY A 276 2.48 -23.66 -2.89
CA GLY A 276 3.40 -24.75 -2.56
C GLY A 276 4.53 -24.41 -1.59
N PHE A 277 4.85 -23.13 -1.39
CA PHE A 277 5.85 -22.77 -0.40
C PHE A 277 5.21 -22.48 0.97
N HIS A 278 5.20 -23.49 1.82
CA HIS A 278 5.04 -23.33 3.25
C HIS A 278 6.45 -23.23 3.85
N LEU A 279 6.74 -22.16 4.57
CA LEU A 279 7.91 -22.08 5.45
C LEU A 279 7.69 -22.94 6.72
N SER A 280 7.21 -24.17 6.54
CA SER A 280 6.90 -25.11 7.63
C SER A 280 8.12 -25.63 8.38
N GLY A 281 9.29 -25.03 8.21
CA GLY A 281 10.53 -25.34 8.92
C GLY A 281 11.07 -24.22 9.81
N PHE A 282 10.44 -23.04 9.83
CA PHE A 282 10.93 -21.93 10.64
C PHE A 282 10.25 -21.92 12.02
N HIS A 283 10.88 -22.56 12.99
CA HIS A 283 10.66 -22.27 14.41
C HIS A 283 11.34 -20.93 14.72
N LEU A 284 10.59 -19.83 14.67
CA LEU A 284 10.98 -18.65 15.41
C LEU A 284 10.95 -19.05 16.89
N SER A 285 12.12 -19.18 17.51
CA SER A 285 12.22 -19.34 18.96
C SER A 285 11.38 -18.22 19.58
N ARG A 286 10.38 -18.61 20.39
CA ARG A 286 9.57 -17.68 21.16
C ARG A 286 10.51 -16.73 21.88
N VAL A 287 10.46 -15.44 21.53
CA VAL A 287 11.08 -14.40 22.35
C VAL A 287 10.32 -14.46 23.66
N GLY A 288 11.02 -14.92 24.71
CA GLY A 288 10.46 -15.07 26.04
C GLY A 288 9.94 -13.70 26.51
N THR A 289 8.68 -13.68 26.86
CA THR A 289 8.11 -12.66 27.73
C THR A 289 8.74 -12.85 29.12
N THR A 290 9.64 -11.97 29.48
CA THR A 290 9.97 -11.68 30.89
C THR A 290 9.41 -10.31 31.22
#